data_e43e05a5d3e4213137eca041a9a73a4d
#
_entry.id   e43e05a5d3e4213137eca041a9a73a4d
#
_cell.length_a   1.000
_cell.length_b   1.000
_cell.length_c   1.000
_cell.angle_alpha   90.00
_cell.angle_beta   90.00
_cell.angle_gamma   90.00
#
_symmetry.space_group_name_H-M   'P 1'
#
loop_
_entity.id
_entity.type
_entity.pdbx_description
1 polymer ?
#
loop_
_entity_poly.entity_id
_entity_poly.type
_entity_poly.pdbx_seq_one_letter_code
_entity_poly.pdbx_strand_id
1 'polypeptide(L)'
;NNDMARRVFNCRHVSAVNLKRNFSPPNLRTAFAASNADRRIWRDSYDEEYDGLKGLNVFDEITTEEYNQYLKIHGDDARAIPTMNLFTVKPDMDGNPNRAKSRIVALGNLEQRLWNREDRYAPVLSGPAVRLLLSMAIEKGRRLRQGDCKNAFCNGILPDDEVCIVRPPLDCPRSKKGTFWKLNKTLYGLKRSAHHWFTKISDHLTEDMGFRAMDQDKCVFKATPFPGQPPIYVGLYVDDFVYFSESDKVEEWFVNNLKSHVKIDFMGDVQWFLGQRYDWSTNDDGRLACHVSQQAFIEGMLHKHNLQQLTTAKSPYRSGLKIDRIPIDEMDASSKPKETLRYQ
;
A
#
# COMPACT_ATOMS: atom_id res chain seq x y z
N ASN A 1 16.46 25.91 -22.57
CA ASN A 1 15.20 25.18 -22.87
C ASN A 1 14.71 24.41 -21.66
N ASN A 2 14.44 25.16 -20.57
CA ASN A 2 13.98 24.61 -19.30
C ASN A 2 12.44 24.62 -19.13
N ASP A 3 11.70 24.92 -20.17
CA ASP A 3 10.22 25.06 -20.10
C ASP A 3 9.43 23.79 -20.44
N MET A 4 10.02 22.81 -21.10
CA MET A 4 9.36 21.53 -21.37
C MET A 4 9.36 20.58 -20.17
N ALA A 5 10.37 20.64 -19.31
CA ALA A 5 10.43 19.80 -18.09
C ALA A 5 9.41 20.23 -17.04
N ARG A 6 8.96 21.49 -17.04
CA ARG A 6 7.94 21.99 -16.09
C ARG A 6 6.50 21.63 -16.44
N ARG A 7 6.21 21.22 -17.68
CA ARG A 7 4.84 20.89 -18.13
C ARG A 7 4.43 19.42 -17.91
N VAL A 8 5.36 18.53 -17.66
CA VAL A 8 5.09 17.09 -17.40
C VAL A 8 4.85 16.79 -15.91
N PHE A 9 5.22 17.71 -15.01
CA PHE A 9 5.02 17.57 -13.56
C PHE A 9 3.78 18.27 -12.99
N ASN A 10 2.83 18.68 -13.81
CA ASN A 10 1.52 19.14 -13.36
C ASN A 10 0.53 17.97 -13.19
N CYS A 11 0.91 16.90 -12.50
CA CYS A 11 -0.05 16.24 -11.62
C CYS A 11 -0.45 17.30 -10.60
N ARG A 12 -1.70 17.77 -10.65
CA ARG A 12 -2.27 18.68 -9.67
C ARG A 12 -2.14 18.03 -8.30
N HIS A 13 -1.03 18.30 -7.62
CA HIS A 13 -0.96 18.09 -6.19
C HIS A 13 -2.01 19.03 -5.62
N VAL A 14 -3.16 18.48 -5.28
CA VAL A 14 -4.13 19.18 -4.47
C VAL A 14 -3.45 19.35 -3.13
N SER A 15 -2.72 20.47 -2.99
CA SER A 15 -2.01 20.82 -1.77
C SER A 15 -3.03 20.88 -0.66
N ALA A 16 -2.84 20.07 0.37
CA ALA A 16 -3.67 20.04 1.57
C ALA A 16 -3.59 21.33 2.41
N VAL A 17 -2.85 22.33 1.96
CA VAL A 17 -2.72 23.66 2.60
C VAL A 17 -4.08 24.31 2.97
N ASN A 18 -5.19 23.74 2.47
CA ASN A 18 -6.54 24.19 2.78
C ASN A 18 -7.46 23.12 3.41
N LEU A 19 -6.96 21.92 3.76
CA LEU A 19 -7.76 21.00 4.58
C LEU A 19 -7.95 21.64 5.97
N LYS A 20 -9.11 22.25 6.18
CA LYS A 20 -9.42 22.99 7.41
C LYS A 20 -9.46 22.12 8.66
N ARG A 21 -9.48 20.79 8.50
CA ARG A 21 -9.46 19.83 9.62
C ARG A 21 -8.82 18.51 9.15
N ASN A 22 -8.17 17.83 10.06
CA ASN A 22 -7.70 16.44 9.90
C ASN A 22 -8.92 15.48 9.92
N PHE A 23 -9.89 15.71 9.02
CA PHE A 23 -11.16 15.00 8.98
C PHE A 23 -11.32 14.25 7.65
N SER A 24 -11.42 12.94 7.77
CA SER A 24 -11.72 12.05 6.63
C SER A 24 -13.22 11.79 6.57
N PRO A 25 -13.93 12.17 5.48
CA PRO A 25 -15.36 11.90 5.36
C PRO A 25 -15.65 10.39 5.40
N PRO A 26 -16.74 9.95 6.05
CA PRO A 26 -17.06 8.53 6.14
C PRO A 26 -17.62 7.93 4.83
N ASN A 27 -18.14 8.75 3.93
CA ASN A 27 -18.75 8.31 2.66
C ASN A 27 -18.84 9.45 1.64
N LEU A 28 -19.23 9.11 0.40
CA LEU A 28 -19.38 10.05 -0.71
C LEU A 28 -20.37 11.18 -0.40
N ARG A 29 -21.51 10.86 0.21
CA ARG A 29 -22.54 11.85 0.55
C ARG A 29 -21.98 12.93 1.44
N THR A 30 -21.24 12.56 2.49
CA THR A 30 -20.59 13.50 3.41
C THR A 30 -19.45 14.25 2.73
N ALA A 31 -18.64 13.55 1.91
CA ALA A 31 -17.52 14.16 1.20
C ALA A 31 -17.97 15.27 0.25
N PHE A 32 -19.09 15.06 -0.46
CA PHE A 32 -19.60 15.97 -1.50
C PHE A 32 -20.72 16.89 -1.02
N ALA A 33 -21.09 16.83 0.26
CA ALA A 33 -22.12 17.70 0.83
C ALA A 33 -21.78 19.19 0.64
N ALA A 34 -22.79 20.01 0.39
CA ALA A 34 -22.62 21.46 0.26
C ALA A 34 -22.04 22.11 1.52
N SER A 35 -22.33 21.52 2.69
CA SER A 35 -21.82 21.93 4.00
C SER A 35 -20.34 21.56 4.24
N ASN A 36 -19.75 20.68 3.41
CA ASN A 36 -18.35 20.30 3.54
C ASN A 36 -17.47 21.36 2.86
N ALA A 37 -16.70 22.10 3.64
CA ALA A 37 -15.79 23.15 3.16
C ALA A 37 -14.71 22.59 2.19
N ASP A 38 -14.33 21.31 2.37
CA ASP A 38 -13.29 20.65 1.60
C ASP A 38 -13.86 19.78 0.46
N ARG A 39 -15.17 19.92 0.15
CA ARG A 39 -15.88 19.10 -0.85
C ARG A 39 -15.19 19.03 -2.22
N ARG A 40 -14.55 20.13 -2.65
CA ARG A 40 -13.83 20.20 -3.93
C ARG A 40 -12.59 19.31 -3.91
N ILE A 41 -11.83 19.39 -2.82
CA ILE A 41 -10.61 18.58 -2.63
C ILE A 41 -10.95 17.09 -2.64
N TRP A 42 -12.03 16.70 -1.95
CA TRP A 42 -12.49 15.31 -1.91
C TRP A 42 -13.04 14.84 -3.25
N ARG A 43 -13.71 15.72 -3.99
CA ARG A 43 -14.17 15.41 -5.35
C ARG A 43 -13.01 15.19 -6.30
N ASP A 44 -12.03 16.10 -6.32
CA ASP A 44 -10.84 15.99 -7.16
C ASP A 44 -10.06 14.68 -6.84
N SER A 45 -9.93 14.34 -5.55
CA SER A 45 -9.30 13.08 -5.12
C SER A 45 -10.09 11.84 -5.54
N TYR A 46 -11.42 11.90 -5.52
CA TYR A 46 -12.28 10.82 -5.99
C TYR A 46 -12.19 10.64 -7.51
N ASP A 47 -12.23 11.74 -8.27
CA ASP A 47 -12.14 11.71 -9.72
C ASP A 47 -10.76 11.17 -10.16
N GLU A 48 -9.66 11.55 -9.47
CA GLU A 48 -8.32 10.99 -9.69
C GLU A 48 -8.32 9.44 -9.52
N GLU A 49 -8.96 8.94 -8.46
CA GLU A 49 -9.07 7.49 -8.22
C GLU A 49 -9.90 6.79 -9.28
N TYR A 50 -11.11 7.32 -9.58
CA TYR A 50 -12.00 6.73 -10.57
C TYR A 50 -11.38 6.69 -11.96
N ASP A 51 -10.78 7.81 -12.41
CA ASP A 51 -10.11 7.90 -13.71
C ASP A 51 -8.87 7.02 -13.76
N GLY A 52 -8.18 6.85 -12.63
CA GLY A 52 -7.07 5.88 -12.49
C GLY A 52 -7.52 4.44 -12.72
N LEU A 53 -8.64 4.03 -12.11
CA LEU A 53 -9.21 2.69 -12.31
C LEU A 53 -9.67 2.47 -13.76
N LYS A 54 -10.32 3.46 -14.36
CA LYS A 54 -10.73 3.41 -15.78
C LYS A 54 -9.53 3.37 -16.72
N GLY A 55 -8.51 4.19 -16.49
CA GLY A 55 -7.28 4.22 -17.29
C GLY A 55 -6.50 2.90 -17.23
N LEU A 56 -6.60 2.15 -16.12
CA LEU A 56 -6.04 0.82 -15.98
C LEU A 56 -6.95 -0.29 -16.54
N ASN A 57 -8.14 0.03 -17.03
CA ASN A 57 -9.16 -0.94 -17.46
C ASN A 57 -9.48 -1.96 -16.35
N VAL A 58 -9.71 -1.47 -15.13
CA VAL A 58 -9.98 -2.34 -13.98
C VAL A 58 -11.36 -2.99 -14.10
N PHE A 59 -12.34 -2.29 -14.67
CA PHE A 59 -13.71 -2.77 -14.77
C PHE A 59 -14.45 -2.26 -16.01
N ASP A 60 -15.42 -3.05 -16.44
CA ASP A 60 -16.45 -2.68 -17.40
C ASP A 60 -17.78 -2.48 -16.67
N GLU A 61 -18.56 -1.46 -17.08
CA GLU A 61 -19.91 -1.27 -16.59
C GLU A 61 -20.86 -2.21 -17.32
N ILE A 62 -21.61 -3.00 -16.56
CA ILE A 62 -22.63 -3.93 -17.06
C ILE A 62 -24.00 -3.56 -16.52
N THR A 63 -25.04 -3.91 -17.29
CA THR A 63 -26.45 -3.70 -16.93
C THR A 63 -26.93 -4.71 -15.90
N THR A 64 -28.11 -4.48 -15.33
CA THR A 64 -28.77 -5.46 -14.44
C THR A 64 -29.10 -6.76 -15.17
N GLU A 65 -29.45 -6.67 -16.46
CA GLU A 65 -29.77 -7.84 -17.31
C GLU A 65 -28.53 -8.71 -17.51
N GLU A 66 -27.41 -8.11 -17.86
CA GLU A 66 -26.10 -8.80 -18.01
C GLU A 66 -25.65 -9.40 -16.67
N TYR A 67 -25.79 -8.68 -15.57
CA TYR A 67 -25.50 -9.20 -14.24
C TYR A 67 -26.33 -10.43 -13.90
N ASN A 68 -27.64 -10.41 -14.22
CA ASN A 68 -28.52 -11.57 -14.00
C ASN A 68 -28.14 -12.77 -14.87
N GLN A 69 -27.56 -12.54 -16.07
CA GLN A 69 -27.01 -13.62 -16.89
C GLN A 69 -25.78 -14.25 -16.22
N TYR A 70 -24.87 -13.45 -15.69
CA TYR A 70 -23.72 -13.96 -14.92
C TYR A 70 -24.16 -14.77 -13.70
N LEU A 71 -25.15 -14.32 -12.95
CA LEU A 71 -25.71 -15.07 -11.82
C LEU A 71 -26.31 -16.43 -12.24
N LYS A 72 -26.97 -16.50 -13.39
CA LYS A 72 -27.53 -17.77 -13.91
C LYS A 72 -26.41 -18.76 -14.28
N ILE A 73 -25.29 -18.28 -14.81
CA ILE A 73 -24.20 -19.14 -15.28
C ILE A 73 -23.29 -19.55 -14.11
N HIS A 74 -22.93 -18.64 -13.23
CA HIS A 74 -21.89 -18.81 -12.21
C HIS A 74 -22.44 -18.90 -10.77
N GLY A 75 -23.75 -18.74 -10.57
CA GLY A 75 -24.37 -18.81 -9.24
C GLY A 75 -23.81 -17.77 -8.25
N ASP A 76 -23.59 -18.22 -7.02
CA ASP A 76 -23.10 -17.36 -5.94
C ASP A 76 -21.69 -16.81 -6.17
N ASP A 77 -20.87 -17.44 -7.03
CA ASP A 77 -19.54 -16.95 -7.38
C ASP A 77 -19.59 -15.62 -8.14
N ALA A 78 -20.68 -15.36 -8.90
CA ALA A 78 -20.91 -14.08 -9.57
C ALA A 78 -21.68 -13.07 -8.71
N ARG A 79 -21.95 -13.37 -7.44
CA ARG A 79 -22.68 -12.45 -6.56
C ARG A 79 -21.93 -11.17 -6.34
N ALA A 80 -22.55 -10.03 -6.71
CA ALA A 80 -21.90 -8.74 -6.69
C ALA A 80 -21.50 -8.30 -5.27
N ILE A 81 -20.20 -8.08 -5.10
CA ILE A 81 -19.58 -7.62 -3.85
C ILE A 81 -19.82 -6.11 -3.72
N PRO A 82 -20.33 -5.62 -2.60
CA PRO A 82 -20.44 -4.18 -2.38
C PRO A 82 -19.06 -3.51 -2.37
N THR A 83 -19.02 -2.25 -2.83
CA THR A 83 -17.84 -1.39 -2.68
C THR A 83 -18.15 -0.17 -1.83
N MET A 84 -17.12 0.42 -1.27
CA MET A 84 -17.20 1.67 -0.54
C MET A 84 -16.08 2.61 -0.93
N ASN A 85 -16.26 3.90 -0.69
CA ASN A 85 -15.17 4.87 -0.76
C ASN A 85 -14.51 5.02 0.61
N LEU A 86 -13.20 4.88 0.60
CA LEU A 86 -12.35 5.18 1.74
C LEU A 86 -11.64 6.51 1.48
N PHE A 87 -11.89 7.49 2.34
CA PHE A 87 -11.25 8.79 2.31
C PHE A 87 -10.22 8.88 3.42
N THR A 88 -9.00 9.28 3.10
CA THR A 88 -7.92 9.44 4.06
C THR A 88 -7.17 10.74 3.82
N VAL A 89 -6.72 11.37 4.89
CA VAL A 89 -5.75 12.46 4.84
C VAL A 89 -4.37 11.86 5.02
N LYS A 90 -3.50 12.03 4.04
CA LYS A 90 -2.09 11.61 4.13
C LYS A 90 -1.30 12.75 4.76
N PRO A 91 -0.54 12.48 5.84
CA PRO A 91 0.38 13.46 6.41
C PRO A 91 1.63 13.64 5.54
N ASP A 92 2.31 14.77 5.72
CA ASP A 92 3.70 14.96 5.29
C ASP A 92 4.69 14.30 6.27
N MET A 93 5.98 14.54 6.05
CA MET A 93 7.05 13.98 6.89
C MET A 93 7.05 14.55 8.32
N ASP A 94 6.42 15.71 8.52
CA ASP A 94 6.29 16.38 9.82
C ASP A 94 4.95 16.05 10.52
N GLY A 95 4.14 15.18 9.89
CA GLY A 95 2.83 14.77 10.43
C GLY A 95 1.68 15.72 10.12
N ASN A 96 1.91 16.80 9.36
CA ASN A 96 0.87 17.73 8.98
C ASN A 96 0.00 17.17 7.85
N PRO A 97 -1.31 17.48 7.80
CA PRO A 97 -2.18 17.11 6.70
C PRO A 97 -1.62 17.60 5.35
N ASN A 98 -1.26 16.69 4.47
CA ASN A 98 -0.62 17.04 3.19
C ASN A 98 -1.50 16.75 1.98
N ARG A 99 -2.19 15.60 1.95
CA ARG A 99 -2.95 15.18 0.76
C ARG A 99 -4.23 14.44 1.12
N ALA A 100 -5.34 14.82 0.50
CA ALA A 100 -6.54 14.01 0.48
C ALA A 100 -6.34 12.81 -0.46
N LYS A 101 -6.67 11.60 -0.01
CA LYS A 101 -6.64 10.39 -0.81
C LYS A 101 -7.95 9.65 -0.73
N SER A 102 -8.54 9.39 -1.89
CA SER A 102 -9.70 8.51 -2.07
C SER A 102 -9.27 7.15 -2.58
N ARG A 103 -9.96 6.09 -2.13
CA ARG A 103 -9.87 4.76 -2.70
C ARG A 103 -11.26 4.15 -2.83
N ILE A 104 -11.51 3.48 -3.95
CA ILE A 104 -12.68 2.62 -4.11
C ILE A 104 -12.27 1.21 -3.68
N VAL A 105 -12.94 0.67 -2.67
CA VAL A 105 -12.56 -0.58 -1.99
C VAL A 105 -13.71 -1.57 -2.02
N ALA A 106 -13.47 -2.80 -2.45
CA ALA A 106 -14.43 -3.89 -2.36
C ALA A 106 -14.53 -4.39 -0.90
N LEU A 107 -15.74 -4.72 -0.47
CA LEU A 107 -15.97 -5.35 0.83
C LEU A 107 -15.74 -6.86 0.72
N GLY A 108 -14.48 -7.29 0.56
CA GLY A 108 -14.12 -8.69 0.34
C GLY A 108 -14.48 -9.64 1.48
N ASN A 109 -14.76 -9.11 2.69
CA ASN A 109 -15.36 -9.89 3.77
C ASN A 109 -16.78 -10.39 3.45
N LEU A 110 -17.47 -9.75 2.48
CA LEU A 110 -18.79 -10.14 1.97
C LEU A 110 -18.71 -10.98 0.69
N GLU A 111 -17.52 -11.29 0.21
CA GLU A 111 -17.29 -12.17 -0.92
C GLU A 111 -17.73 -13.60 -0.57
N GLN A 112 -18.71 -14.13 -1.32
CA GLN A 112 -19.31 -15.45 -1.06
C GLN A 112 -18.38 -16.59 -1.45
N ARG A 113 -17.59 -16.40 -2.51
CA ARG A 113 -16.64 -17.41 -2.98
C ARG A 113 -15.63 -17.75 -1.90
N LEU A 114 -15.45 -19.06 -1.67
CA LEU A 114 -14.47 -19.58 -0.74
C LEU A 114 -13.12 -19.76 -1.44
N TRP A 115 -12.07 -19.31 -0.78
CA TRP A 115 -10.71 -19.41 -1.26
C TRP A 115 -9.85 -20.15 -0.26
N ASN A 116 -8.95 -21.01 -0.73
CA ASN A 116 -7.93 -21.62 0.10
C ASN A 116 -6.96 -20.56 0.64
N ARG A 117 -6.17 -20.94 1.63
CA ARG A 117 -5.17 -20.03 2.22
C ARG A 117 -4.12 -19.64 1.18
N GLU A 118 -3.67 -20.59 0.38
CA GLU A 118 -2.68 -20.45 -0.69
C GLU A 118 -3.14 -19.45 -1.74
N ASP A 119 -4.41 -19.49 -2.14
CA ASP A 119 -4.99 -18.60 -3.15
C ASP A 119 -5.03 -17.13 -2.72
N ARG A 120 -4.98 -16.87 -1.41
CA ARG A 120 -5.04 -15.52 -0.82
C ARG A 120 -3.69 -15.04 -0.32
N TYR A 121 -2.72 -15.95 -0.22
CA TYR A 121 -1.42 -15.61 0.34
C TYR A 121 -0.60 -14.79 -0.65
N ALA A 122 -0.02 -13.71 -0.15
CA ALA A 122 1.03 -12.96 -0.81
C ALA A 122 2.15 -12.73 0.21
N PRO A 123 3.39 -13.12 -0.08
CA PRO A 123 4.50 -12.84 0.82
C PRO A 123 4.78 -11.33 0.88
N VAL A 124 5.40 -10.90 1.94
CA VAL A 124 5.88 -9.53 2.12
C VAL A 124 7.34 -9.55 2.57
N LEU A 125 8.12 -8.56 2.14
CA LEU A 125 9.52 -8.41 2.51
C LEU A 125 9.68 -8.35 4.02
N SER A 126 10.54 -9.20 4.57
CA SER A 126 10.78 -9.25 6.01
C SER A 126 11.68 -8.10 6.49
N GLY A 127 11.48 -7.65 7.73
CA GLY A 127 12.33 -6.63 8.34
C GLY A 127 13.83 -7.02 8.39
N PRO A 128 14.19 -8.30 8.71
CA PRO A 128 15.59 -8.75 8.57
C PRO A 128 16.14 -8.62 7.15
N ALA A 129 15.34 -8.92 6.12
CA ALA A 129 15.78 -8.79 4.72
C ALA A 129 16.05 -7.33 4.34
N VAL A 130 15.20 -6.38 4.77
CA VAL A 130 15.46 -4.94 4.57
C VAL A 130 16.79 -4.53 5.19
N ARG A 131 17.05 -4.92 6.43
CA ARG A 131 18.32 -4.60 7.11
C ARG A 131 19.54 -5.23 6.42
N LEU A 132 19.38 -6.46 5.91
CA LEU A 132 20.44 -7.12 5.13
C LEU A 132 20.73 -6.35 3.83
N LEU A 133 19.71 -6.00 3.06
CA LEU A 133 19.87 -5.22 1.82
C LEU A 133 20.52 -3.85 2.10
N LEU A 134 20.12 -3.17 3.18
CA LEU A 134 20.72 -1.92 3.61
C LEU A 134 22.22 -2.10 3.95
N SER A 135 22.56 -3.12 4.74
CA SER A 135 23.94 -3.41 5.14
C SER A 135 24.81 -3.74 3.92
N MET A 136 24.29 -4.55 2.99
CA MET A 136 24.97 -4.91 1.75
C MET A 136 25.22 -3.66 0.87
N ALA A 137 24.22 -2.79 0.73
CA ALA A 137 24.36 -1.55 -0.03
C ALA A 137 25.45 -0.65 0.58
N ILE A 138 25.42 -0.45 1.90
CA ILE A 138 26.43 0.37 2.61
C ILE A 138 27.84 -0.21 2.46
N GLU A 139 28.01 -1.53 2.61
CA GLU A 139 29.29 -2.21 2.40
C GLU A 139 29.88 -1.94 1.02
N LYS A 140 29.01 -1.84 0.01
CA LYS A 140 29.38 -1.52 -1.39
C LYS A 140 29.47 -0.02 -1.67
N GLY A 141 29.39 0.83 -0.65
CA GLY A 141 29.41 2.29 -0.81
C GLY A 141 28.19 2.83 -1.56
N ARG A 142 27.09 2.07 -1.62
CA ARG A 142 25.87 2.45 -2.32
C ARG A 142 24.73 2.76 -1.33
N ARG A 143 23.89 3.72 -1.69
CA ARG A 143 22.64 3.97 -0.96
C ARG A 143 21.54 3.05 -1.47
N LEU A 144 20.76 2.54 -0.54
CA LEU A 144 19.54 1.82 -0.88
C LEU A 144 18.54 2.79 -1.49
N ARG A 145 17.98 2.49 -2.65
CA ARG A 145 16.98 3.30 -3.35
C ARG A 145 15.59 2.73 -3.17
N GLN A 146 14.57 3.55 -3.35
CA GLN A 146 13.17 3.15 -3.19
C GLN A 146 12.28 3.59 -4.34
N GLY A 147 11.15 2.91 -4.49
CA GLY A 147 10.07 3.26 -5.40
C GLY A 147 8.73 2.73 -4.92
N ASP A 148 7.67 3.25 -5.53
CA ASP A 148 6.26 2.94 -5.23
C ASP A 148 5.51 2.59 -6.52
N CYS A 149 4.86 1.43 -6.55
CA CYS A 149 4.03 1.00 -7.67
C CYS A 149 2.61 1.58 -7.53
N LYS A 150 2.24 2.44 -8.48
CA LYS A 150 0.90 3.06 -8.44
C LYS A 150 -0.20 2.04 -8.65
N ASN A 151 -1.21 2.11 -7.77
CA ASN A 151 -2.40 1.26 -7.85
C ASN A 151 -2.05 -0.24 -7.96
N ALA A 152 -1.04 -0.70 -7.22
CA ALA A 152 -0.48 -2.04 -7.29
C ALA A 152 -1.57 -3.13 -7.34
N PHE A 153 -2.49 -3.15 -6.39
CA PHE A 153 -3.58 -4.14 -6.37
C PHE A 153 -4.51 -4.06 -7.59
N CYS A 154 -4.65 -2.89 -8.22
CA CYS A 154 -5.46 -2.72 -9.42
C CYS A 154 -4.73 -3.12 -10.71
N ASN A 155 -3.49 -3.59 -10.60
CA ASN A 155 -2.73 -4.17 -11.72
C ASN A 155 -2.80 -5.70 -11.76
N GLY A 156 -3.23 -6.38 -10.69
CA GLY A 156 -3.42 -7.83 -10.69
C GLY A 156 -4.44 -8.23 -11.76
N ILE A 157 -4.11 -9.23 -12.56
CA ILE A 157 -4.99 -9.72 -13.64
C ILE A 157 -5.89 -10.81 -13.04
N LEU A 158 -7.19 -10.73 -13.30
CA LEU A 158 -8.13 -11.81 -12.98
C LEU A 158 -8.04 -12.86 -14.10
N PRO A 159 -7.92 -14.16 -13.78
CA PRO A 159 -8.04 -15.23 -14.75
C PRO A 159 -9.38 -15.20 -15.49
N ASP A 160 -9.41 -15.69 -16.73
CA ASP A 160 -10.64 -15.65 -17.56
C ASP A 160 -11.81 -16.46 -16.96
N ASP A 161 -11.51 -17.48 -16.17
CA ASP A 161 -12.47 -18.33 -15.45
C ASP A 161 -12.91 -17.72 -14.11
N GLU A 162 -12.30 -16.61 -13.68
CA GLU A 162 -12.64 -15.92 -12.44
C GLU A 162 -13.58 -14.74 -12.68
N VAL A 163 -14.88 -14.97 -12.55
CA VAL A 163 -15.85 -13.88 -12.62
C VAL A 163 -15.92 -13.15 -11.29
N CYS A 164 -15.61 -11.86 -11.32
CA CYS A 164 -15.73 -10.97 -10.17
C CYS A 164 -16.57 -9.75 -10.54
N ILE A 165 -17.70 -9.59 -9.87
CA ILE A 165 -18.61 -8.47 -10.09
C ILE A 165 -18.74 -7.68 -8.80
N VAL A 166 -18.70 -6.35 -8.90
CA VAL A 166 -18.88 -5.48 -7.74
C VAL A 166 -20.03 -4.48 -8.00
N ARG A 167 -20.64 -4.01 -6.92
CA ARG A 167 -21.57 -2.89 -6.97
C ARG A 167 -20.79 -1.60 -6.81
N PRO A 168 -21.02 -0.58 -7.66
CA PRO A 168 -20.45 0.75 -7.44
C PRO A 168 -20.72 1.25 -6.03
N PRO A 169 -19.83 2.11 -5.48
CA PRO A 169 -20.09 2.73 -4.17
C PRO A 169 -21.45 3.43 -4.14
N LEU A 170 -22.10 3.39 -2.99
CA LEU A 170 -23.36 4.11 -2.81
C LEU A 170 -23.15 5.62 -3.09
N ASP A 171 -24.09 6.22 -3.80
CA ASP A 171 -24.03 7.62 -4.26
C ASP A 171 -22.84 7.92 -5.21
N CYS A 172 -22.33 6.92 -5.93
CA CYS A 172 -21.29 7.09 -6.95
C CYS A 172 -21.80 8.04 -8.06
N PRO A 173 -21.15 9.22 -8.24
CA PRO A 173 -21.63 10.22 -9.21
C PRO A 173 -21.32 9.84 -10.66
N ARG A 174 -20.40 8.89 -10.88
CA ARG A 174 -19.89 8.48 -12.19
C ARG A 174 -20.52 7.19 -12.71
N SER A 175 -21.41 6.54 -11.94
CA SER A 175 -22.09 5.29 -12.32
C SER A 175 -23.60 5.47 -12.33
N LYS A 176 -24.28 4.91 -13.33
CA LYS A 176 -25.74 4.97 -13.41
C LYS A 176 -26.38 4.04 -12.36
N LYS A 177 -27.57 4.38 -11.89
CA LYS A 177 -28.33 3.48 -11.02
C LYS A 177 -28.65 2.18 -11.77
N GLY A 178 -28.50 1.03 -11.10
CA GLY A 178 -28.77 -0.28 -11.67
C GLY A 178 -27.65 -0.84 -12.53
N THR A 179 -26.46 -0.20 -12.54
CA THR A 179 -25.26 -0.77 -13.17
C THR A 179 -24.41 -1.49 -12.13
N PHE A 180 -23.64 -2.46 -12.62
CA PHE A 180 -22.63 -3.19 -11.89
C PHE A 180 -21.29 -3.03 -12.59
N TRP A 181 -20.19 -3.32 -11.92
CA TRP A 181 -18.87 -3.35 -12.51
C TRP A 181 -18.36 -4.79 -12.57
N LYS A 182 -18.17 -5.31 -13.77
CA LYS A 182 -17.45 -6.55 -13.98
C LYS A 182 -15.96 -6.24 -13.97
N LEU A 183 -15.23 -6.85 -13.07
CA LEU A 183 -13.81 -6.59 -12.95
C LEU A 183 -13.01 -7.38 -14.01
N ASN A 184 -12.05 -6.72 -14.63
CA ASN A 184 -11.02 -7.28 -15.52
C ASN A 184 -9.70 -7.45 -14.75
N LYS A 185 -9.52 -6.65 -13.70
CA LYS A 185 -8.37 -6.66 -12.80
C LYS A 185 -8.84 -6.60 -11.35
N THR A 186 -7.95 -6.95 -10.44
CA THR A 186 -8.26 -6.91 -9.03
C THR A 186 -8.51 -5.48 -8.53
N LEU A 187 -9.25 -5.36 -7.44
CA LEU A 187 -9.57 -4.11 -6.78
C LEU A 187 -9.16 -4.18 -5.31
N TYR A 188 -8.82 -3.04 -4.72
CA TYR A 188 -8.56 -2.97 -3.28
C TYR A 188 -9.67 -3.65 -2.47
N GLY A 189 -9.29 -4.43 -1.47
CA GLY A 189 -10.20 -5.08 -0.53
C GLY A 189 -10.71 -6.46 -0.93
N LEU A 190 -10.53 -6.93 -2.17
CA LEU A 190 -10.80 -8.32 -2.54
C LEU A 190 -9.80 -9.26 -1.85
N LYS A 191 -10.24 -10.47 -1.53
CA LYS A 191 -9.43 -11.46 -0.80
C LYS A 191 -8.15 -11.87 -1.53
N ARG A 192 -8.15 -11.85 -2.86
CA ARG A 192 -7.03 -12.29 -3.71
C ARG A 192 -6.20 -11.17 -4.35
N SER A 193 -6.55 -9.90 -4.13
CA SER A 193 -5.85 -8.78 -4.80
C SER A 193 -4.35 -8.75 -4.54
N ALA A 194 -3.94 -9.03 -3.30
CA ALA A 194 -2.53 -9.09 -2.94
C ALA A 194 -1.81 -10.24 -3.65
N HIS A 195 -2.44 -11.42 -3.74
CA HIS A 195 -1.91 -12.60 -4.43
C HIS A 195 -1.70 -12.33 -5.92
N HIS A 196 -2.75 -11.87 -6.62
CA HIS A 196 -2.66 -11.57 -8.06
C HIS A 196 -1.64 -10.48 -8.39
N TRP A 197 -1.53 -9.46 -7.54
CA TRP A 197 -0.51 -8.44 -7.71
C TRP A 197 0.90 -9.01 -7.53
N PHE A 198 1.13 -9.76 -6.43
CA PHE A 198 2.44 -10.36 -6.17
C PHE A 198 2.84 -11.32 -7.30
N THR A 199 1.94 -12.18 -7.76
CA THR A 199 2.19 -13.08 -8.89
C THR A 199 2.62 -12.29 -10.11
N LYS A 200 1.84 -11.29 -10.52
CA LYS A 200 2.13 -10.47 -11.71
C LYS A 200 3.52 -9.81 -11.65
N ILE A 201 3.86 -9.17 -10.53
CA ILE A 201 5.14 -8.47 -10.43
C ILE A 201 6.32 -9.43 -10.28
N SER A 202 6.10 -10.53 -9.56
CA SER A 202 7.11 -11.60 -9.41
C SER A 202 7.41 -12.26 -10.74
N ASP A 203 6.39 -12.63 -11.53
CA ASP A 203 6.54 -13.23 -12.85
C ASP A 203 7.28 -12.27 -13.80
N HIS A 204 6.90 -10.99 -13.80
CA HIS A 204 7.64 -10.00 -14.59
C HIS A 204 9.12 -9.91 -14.21
N LEU A 205 9.42 -9.89 -12.92
CA LEU A 205 10.81 -9.88 -12.45
C LEU A 205 11.54 -11.16 -12.84
N THR A 206 10.92 -12.34 -12.69
CA THR A 206 11.61 -13.63 -12.90
C THR A 206 11.64 -14.03 -14.35
N GLU A 207 10.52 -13.97 -15.06
CA GLU A 207 10.39 -14.50 -16.43
C GLU A 207 10.86 -13.49 -17.48
N ASP A 208 10.48 -12.20 -17.33
CA ASP A 208 10.80 -11.19 -18.34
C ASP A 208 12.16 -10.53 -18.09
N MET A 209 12.51 -10.28 -16.81
CA MET A 209 13.75 -9.57 -16.44
C MET A 209 14.88 -10.50 -15.96
N GLY A 210 14.64 -11.79 -15.81
CA GLY A 210 15.65 -12.78 -15.44
C GLY A 210 16.13 -12.70 -13.98
N PHE A 211 15.32 -12.15 -13.08
CA PHE A 211 15.59 -12.20 -11.65
C PHE A 211 15.33 -13.59 -11.09
N ARG A 212 16.04 -13.90 -10.01
CA ARG A 212 15.79 -15.08 -9.17
C ARG A 212 15.33 -14.62 -7.79
N ALA A 213 14.18 -15.13 -7.33
CA ALA A 213 13.75 -14.95 -5.96
C ALA A 213 14.66 -15.74 -5.00
N MET A 214 15.00 -15.16 -3.85
CA MET A 214 15.85 -15.82 -2.86
C MET A 214 15.07 -16.85 -2.05
N ASP A 215 15.72 -17.92 -1.64
CA ASP A 215 15.06 -19.02 -0.91
C ASP A 215 14.64 -18.60 0.50
N GLN A 216 15.40 -17.72 1.15
CA GLN A 216 15.19 -17.26 2.52
C GLN A 216 14.07 -16.23 2.63
N ASP A 217 13.82 -15.46 1.56
CA ASP A 217 12.75 -14.47 1.49
C ASP A 217 12.32 -14.30 0.04
N LYS A 218 11.13 -14.79 -0.30
CA LYS A 218 10.59 -14.78 -1.67
C LYS A 218 10.29 -13.38 -2.21
N CYS A 219 10.37 -12.36 -1.36
CA CYS A 219 10.26 -10.95 -1.75
C CYS A 219 11.61 -10.29 -2.02
N VAL A 220 12.73 -11.02 -1.88
CA VAL A 220 14.06 -10.56 -2.28
C VAL A 220 14.43 -11.21 -3.60
N PHE A 221 14.74 -10.38 -4.59
CA PHE A 221 15.10 -10.79 -5.94
C PHE A 221 16.52 -10.34 -6.28
N LYS A 222 17.23 -11.16 -7.06
CA LYS A 222 18.58 -10.88 -7.53
C LYS A 222 18.68 -11.16 -9.03
N ALA A 223 19.31 -10.27 -9.79
CA ALA A 223 19.67 -10.50 -11.19
C ALA A 223 21.08 -10.01 -11.51
N THR A 224 21.68 -10.57 -12.56
CA THR A 224 22.93 -10.11 -13.17
C THR A 224 22.67 -9.94 -14.67
N PRO A 225 22.06 -8.79 -15.08
CA PRO A 225 21.54 -8.64 -16.44
C PRO A 225 22.63 -8.56 -17.52
N PHE A 226 23.87 -8.19 -17.15
CA PHE A 226 24.97 -8.04 -18.09
C PHE A 226 26.19 -8.82 -17.63
N PRO A 227 26.87 -9.56 -18.54
CA PRO A 227 28.13 -10.23 -18.23
C PRO A 227 29.19 -9.24 -17.68
N GLY A 228 29.86 -9.62 -16.60
CA GLY A 228 30.90 -8.81 -15.98
C GLY A 228 30.41 -7.59 -15.19
N GLN A 229 29.09 -7.36 -15.12
CA GLN A 229 28.52 -6.32 -14.24
C GLN A 229 28.11 -6.90 -12.88
N PRO A 230 28.13 -6.09 -11.82
CA PRO A 230 27.64 -6.52 -10.52
C PRO A 230 26.13 -6.79 -10.54
N PRO A 231 25.64 -7.62 -9.62
CA PRO A 231 24.21 -7.91 -9.53
C PRO A 231 23.42 -6.68 -9.03
N ILE A 232 22.11 -6.73 -9.30
CA ILE A 232 21.11 -5.90 -8.65
C ILE A 232 20.31 -6.74 -7.67
N TYR A 233 19.99 -6.15 -6.53
CA TYR A 233 19.11 -6.71 -5.51
C TYR A 233 17.87 -5.84 -5.38
N VAL A 234 16.70 -6.48 -5.31
CA VAL A 234 15.40 -5.83 -5.17
C VAL A 234 14.66 -6.48 -4.02
N GLY A 235 14.12 -5.68 -3.10
CA GLY A 235 13.21 -6.14 -2.04
C GLY A 235 11.82 -5.57 -2.28
N LEU A 236 10.81 -6.42 -2.40
CA LEU A 236 9.42 -6.04 -2.71
C LEU A 236 8.53 -6.13 -1.47
N TYR A 237 7.88 -5.04 -1.11
CA TYR A 237 6.89 -4.98 -0.05
C TYR A 237 5.56 -4.41 -0.58
N VAL A 238 4.68 -5.28 -1.05
CA VAL A 238 3.38 -4.95 -1.65
C VAL A 238 3.54 -3.99 -2.85
N ASP A 239 3.28 -2.70 -2.68
CA ASP A 239 3.44 -1.62 -3.67
C ASP A 239 4.78 -0.89 -3.55
N ASP A 240 5.44 -0.99 -2.40
CA ASP A 240 6.74 -0.40 -2.15
C ASP A 240 7.88 -1.37 -2.50
N PHE A 241 9.00 -0.85 -2.97
CA PHE A 241 10.21 -1.65 -3.17
C PHE A 241 11.48 -0.86 -2.88
N VAL A 242 12.53 -1.59 -2.52
CA VAL A 242 13.88 -1.07 -2.36
C VAL A 242 14.83 -1.81 -3.27
N TYR A 243 15.88 -1.14 -3.75
CA TYR A 243 16.86 -1.76 -4.64
C TYR A 243 18.22 -1.08 -4.56
N PHE A 244 19.26 -1.81 -4.95
CA PHE A 244 20.59 -1.26 -5.19
C PHE A 244 21.41 -2.16 -6.13
N SER A 245 22.36 -1.55 -6.83
CA SER A 245 23.46 -2.20 -7.54
C SER A 245 24.73 -1.36 -7.37
N GLU A 246 25.90 -1.98 -7.53
CA GLU A 246 27.17 -1.25 -7.61
C GLU A 246 27.33 -0.53 -8.96
N SER A 247 26.53 -0.87 -9.98
CA SER A 247 26.57 -0.30 -11.32
C SER A 247 25.34 0.55 -11.63
N ASP A 248 25.57 1.83 -11.96
CA ASP A 248 24.52 2.76 -12.38
C ASP A 248 23.83 2.26 -13.66
N LYS A 249 24.58 1.65 -14.59
CA LYS A 249 24.03 1.05 -15.81
C LYS A 249 23.00 -0.05 -15.50
N VAL A 250 23.25 -0.87 -14.49
CA VAL A 250 22.36 -1.95 -14.07
C VAL A 250 21.11 -1.36 -13.40
N GLU A 251 21.27 -0.32 -12.59
CA GLU A 251 20.12 0.39 -11.99
C GLU A 251 19.26 1.07 -13.04
N GLU A 252 19.82 1.74 -14.03
CA GLU A 252 19.08 2.35 -15.14
C GLU A 252 18.33 1.31 -15.96
N TRP A 253 18.95 0.17 -16.25
CA TRP A 253 18.28 -0.96 -16.91
C TRP A 253 17.07 -1.42 -16.12
N PHE A 254 17.20 -1.62 -14.81
CA PHE A 254 16.10 -2.03 -13.95
C PHE A 254 14.96 -1.01 -13.96
N VAL A 255 15.29 0.27 -13.75
CA VAL A 255 14.32 1.37 -13.74
C VAL A 255 13.53 1.46 -15.05
N ASN A 256 14.22 1.36 -16.19
CA ASN A 256 13.60 1.49 -17.51
C ASN A 256 12.69 0.30 -17.82
N ASN A 257 13.14 -0.93 -17.53
CA ASN A 257 12.32 -2.11 -17.75
C ASN A 257 11.09 -2.13 -16.85
N LEU A 258 11.24 -1.82 -15.57
CA LEU A 258 10.11 -1.82 -14.66
C LEU A 258 9.07 -0.74 -14.99
N LYS A 259 9.51 0.45 -15.44
CA LYS A 259 8.62 1.53 -15.92
C LYS A 259 7.81 1.15 -17.15
N SER A 260 8.33 0.30 -18.01
CA SER A 260 7.60 -0.14 -19.21
C SER A 260 6.45 -1.09 -18.90
N HIS A 261 6.50 -1.76 -17.73
CA HIS A 261 5.54 -2.79 -17.33
C HIS A 261 4.45 -2.26 -16.38
N VAL A 262 4.83 -1.44 -15.42
CA VAL A 262 3.91 -0.86 -14.43
C VAL A 262 4.22 0.61 -14.19
N LYS A 263 3.20 1.36 -13.80
CA LYS A 263 3.37 2.78 -13.44
C LYS A 263 4.05 2.89 -12.07
N ILE A 264 5.24 3.48 -12.05
CA ILE A 264 6.10 3.55 -10.86
C ILE A 264 6.59 4.97 -10.64
N ASP A 265 6.63 5.38 -9.37
CA ASP A 265 7.38 6.54 -8.90
C ASP A 265 8.70 6.06 -8.28
N PHE A 266 9.83 6.42 -8.90
CA PHE A 266 11.16 6.23 -8.31
C PHE A 266 11.49 7.46 -7.46
N MET A 267 11.75 7.24 -6.16
CA MET A 267 11.88 8.30 -5.16
C MET A 267 13.35 8.61 -4.79
N GLY A 268 14.30 7.95 -5.45
CA GLY A 268 15.73 8.10 -5.15
C GLY A 268 16.17 7.30 -3.93
N ASP A 269 17.09 7.84 -3.14
CA ASP A 269 17.60 7.19 -1.94
C ASP A 269 16.47 7.00 -0.91
N VAL A 270 16.47 5.85 -0.21
CA VAL A 270 15.48 5.58 0.81
C VAL A 270 15.59 6.60 1.95
N GLN A 271 14.46 7.25 2.26
CA GLN A 271 14.34 8.19 3.37
C GLN A 271 13.30 7.71 4.39
N TRP A 272 12.27 7.04 3.90
CA TRP A 272 11.20 6.50 4.73
C TRP A 272 10.68 5.20 4.11
N PHE A 273 10.81 4.09 4.85
CA PHE A 273 10.36 2.78 4.39
C PHE A 273 9.86 1.94 5.56
N LEU A 274 8.68 1.36 5.44
CA LEU A 274 8.02 0.52 6.44
C LEU A 274 7.97 1.17 7.84
N GLY A 275 7.64 2.45 7.91
CA GLY A 275 7.52 3.18 9.18
C GLY A 275 8.87 3.50 9.85
N GLN A 276 9.95 3.38 9.12
CA GLN A 276 11.30 3.71 9.57
C GLN A 276 11.87 4.87 8.75
N ARG A 277 12.56 5.77 9.41
CA ARG A 277 13.32 6.88 8.82
C ARG A 277 14.77 6.45 8.61
N TYR A 278 15.34 6.84 7.48
CA TYR A 278 16.72 6.53 7.05
C TYR A 278 17.48 7.83 6.85
N ASP A 279 18.39 8.14 7.76
CA ASP A 279 19.23 9.33 7.69
C ASP A 279 20.65 8.93 7.24
N TRP A 280 21.01 9.33 6.02
CA TRP A 280 22.30 8.99 5.41
C TRP A 280 23.37 9.98 5.82
N SER A 281 24.55 9.48 6.15
CA SER A 281 25.73 10.25 6.52
C SER A 281 27.01 9.61 6.00
N THR A 282 28.12 10.30 6.20
CA THR A 282 29.46 9.73 6.02
C THR A 282 30.17 9.81 7.37
N ASN A 283 30.74 8.69 7.81
CA ASN A 283 31.51 8.63 9.04
C ASN A 283 32.83 9.38 8.90
N ASP A 284 33.53 9.60 10.04
CA ASP A 284 34.85 10.25 10.08
C ASP A 284 35.88 9.54 9.21
N ASP A 285 35.75 8.22 9.03
CA ASP A 285 36.59 7.40 8.14
C ASP A 285 36.24 7.53 6.65
N GLY A 286 35.29 8.40 6.28
CA GLY A 286 34.81 8.57 4.90
C GLY A 286 33.88 7.46 4.41
N ARG A 287 33.46 6.56 5.28
CA ARG A 287 32.55 5.45 4.93
C ARG A 287 31.08 5.90 5.00
N LEU A 288 30.29 5.40 4.05
CA LEU A 288 28.85 5.60 4.06
C LEU A 288 28.23 4.96 5.31
N ALA A 289 27.29 5.67 5.93
CA ALA A 289 26.52 5.21 7.08
C ALA A 289 25.05 5.59 6.93
N CYS A 290 24.18 4.85 7.61
CA CYS A 290 22.76 5.16 7.66
C CYS A 290 22.25 4.95 9.09
N HIS A 291 21.67 5.98 9.67
CA HIS A 291 20.94 5.89 10.92
C HIS A 291 19.47 5.57 10.65
N VAL A 292 18.99 4.45 11.18
CA VAL A 292 17.59 4.01 11.03
C VAL A 292 16.83 4.22 12.33
N SER A 293 15.73 4.96 12.30
CA SER A 293 14.94 5.25 13.50
C SER A 293 13.43 5.03 13.28
N GLN A 294 12.74 4.74 14.37
CA GLN A 294 11.27 4.67 14.45
C GLN A 294 10.68 5.74 15.37
N GLN A 295 11.40 6.84 15.58
CA GLN A 295 11.02 7.88 16.52
C GLN A 295 9.60 8.40 16.27
N ALA A 296 9.27 8.74 15.03
CA ALA A 296 7.94 9.24 14.70
C ALA A 296 6.81 8.23 14.98
N PHE A 297 7.09 6.92 14.79
CA PHE A 297 6.15 5.86 15.15
C PHE A 297 5.93 5.79 16.67
N ILE A 298 7.02 5.85 17.44
CA ILE A 298 6.97 5.82 18.91
C ILE A 298 6.22 7.05 19.44
N GLU A 299 6.55 8.23 18.95
CA GLU A 299 5.86 9.50 19.32
C GLU A 299 4.37 9.45 18.99
N GLY A 300 4.02 8.93 17.80
CA GLY A 300 2.63 8.71 17.41
C GLY A 300 1.88 7.75 18.34
N MET A 301 2.54 6.67 18.79
CA MET A 301 1.99 5.75 19.79
C MET A 301 1.78 6.44 21.15
N LEU A 302 2.79 7.16 21.63
CA LEU A 302 2.68 7.90 22.88
C LEU A 302 1.53 8.90 22.84
N HIS A 303 1.39 9.62 21.71
CA HIS A 303 0.29 10.57 21.53
C HIS A 303 -1.08 9.87 21.52
N LYS A 304 -1.21 8.78 20.76
CA LYS A 304 -2.45 8.01 20.64
C LYS A 304 -2.96 7.50 22.00
N HIS A 305 -2.04 7.18 22.89
CA HIS A 305 -2.35 6.64 24.20
C HIS A 305 -2.28 7.67 25.33
N ASN A 306 -2.07 8.95 25.02
CA ASN A 306 -1.90 10.06 26.01
C ASN A 306 -0.76 9.80 27.01
N LEU A 307 0.36 9.26 26.52
CA LEU A 307 1.52 8.87 27.32
C LEU A 307 2.73 9.83 27.19
N GLN A 308 2.54 11.00 26.59
CA GLN A 308 3.63 11.96 26.27
C GLN A 308 4.36 12.48 27.52
N GLN A 309 3.67 12.48 28.67
CA GLN A 309 4.22 13.00 29.95
C GLN A 309 4.80 11.90 30.85
N LEU A 310 4.88 10.66 30.37
CA LEU A 310 5.46 9.58 31.17
C LEU A 310 6.96 9.76 31.29
N THR A 311 7.47 9.54 32.50
CA THR A 311 8.91 9.44 32.75
C THR A 311 9.45 8.14 32.14
N THR A 312 10.65 8.20 31.58
CA THR A 312 11.33 7.01 31.04
C THR A 312 11.62 5.99 32.13
N ALA A 313 11.31 4.74 31.86
CA ALA A 313 11.69 3.62 32.70
C ALA A 313 12.90 2.87 32.10
N LYS A 314 13.84 2.45 32.95
CA LYS A 314 15.03 1.69 32.51
C LYS A 314 14.70 0.25 32.09
N SER A 315 13.54 -0.26 32.47
CA SER A 315 13.09 -1.62 32.18
C SER A 315 11.59 -1.62 31.90
N PRO A 316 11.09 -2.44 30.93
CA PRO A 316 9.65 -2.60 30.67
C PRO A 316 8.89 -3.18 31.86
N TYR A 317 9.59 -3.86 32.78
CA TYR A 317 9.02 -4.43 33.98
C TYR A 317 9.76 -3.97 35.23
N ARG A 318 9.01 -3.77 36.32
CA ARG A 318 9.61 -3.66 37.68
C ARG A 318 9.97 -5.03 38.16
N SER A 319 11.16 -5.20 38.74
CA SER A 319 11.54 -6.44 39.39
C SER A 319 10.49 -6.81 40.45
N GLY A 320 10.04 -8.07 40.47
CA GLY A 320 9.03 -8.54 41.42
C GLY A 320 7.58 -8.27 41.05
N LEU A 321 7.29 -7.66 39.89
CA LEU A 321 5.91 -7.52 39.41
C LEU A 321 5.33 -8.90 39.11
N LYS A 322 4.35 -9.32 39.89
CA LYS A 322 3.55 -10.51 39.61
C LYS A 322 2.32 -10.07 38.81
N ILE A 323 2.12 -10.66 37.64
CA ILE A 323 0.90 -10.52 36.87
C ILE A 323 0.07 -11.76 37.15
N ASP A 324 -0.86 -11.64 38.09
CA ASP A 324 -1.79 -12.70 38.38
C ASP A 324 -2.90 -12.77 37.37
N ARG A 325 -3.24 -13.97 36.94
CA ARG A 325 -4.36 -14.20 36.04
C ARG A 325 -5.65 -14.06 36.85
N ILE A 326 -6.48 -13.07 36.53
CA ILE A 326 -7.80 -12.97 37.13
C ILE A 326 -8.65 -14.13 36.58
N PRO A 327 -9.20 -15.01 37.42
CA PRO A 327 -10.10 -16.06 36.98
C PRO A 327 -11.29 -15.49 36.22
N ILE A 328 -11.73 -16.15 35.14
CA ILE A 328 -12.79 -15.66 34.26
C ILE A 328 -14.11 -15.49 34.99
N ASP A 329 -14.34 -16.29 36.00
CA ASP A 329 -15.50 -16.28 36.89
C ASP A 329 -15.52 -15.10 37.89
N GLU A 330 -14.37 -14.48 38.16
CA GLU A 330 -14.26 -13.25 38.97
C GLU A 330 -14.33 -11.98 38.13
N MET A 331 -14.42 -12.09 36.79
CA MET A 331 -14.61 -10.95 35.89
C MET A 331 -16.09 -10.56 35.88
N ASP A 332 -16.46 -9.59 36.70
CA ASP A 332 -17.78 -8.94 36.59
C ASP A 332 -17.98 -8.35 35.19
N ALA A 333 -19.14 -8.66 34.57
CA ALA A 333 -19.50 -8.21 33.21
C ALA A 333 -19.49 -6.69 33.07
N SER A 334 -19.65 -5.95 34.20
CA SER A 334 -19.57 -4.49 34.26
C SER A 334 -18.14 -3.96 34.28
N SER A 335 -17.17 -4.79 34.63
CA SER A 335 -15.74 -4.45 34.76
C SER A 335 -14.91 -4.81 33.51
N LYS A 336 -15.55 -5.26 32.41
CA LYS A 336 -14.83 -5.38 31.15
C LYS A 336 -14.33 -3.98 30.76
N PRO A 337 -13.03 -3.68 30.97
CA PRO A 337 -12.54 -2.37 30.59
C PRO A 337 -12.73 -2.26 29.09
N LYS A 338 -13.24 -1.12 28.59
CA LYS A 338 -13.17 -0.76 27.17
C LYS A 338 -11.75 -0.90 26.60
N GLU A 339 -10.77 -1.14 27.45
CA GLU A 339 -9.35 -1.37 27.18
C GLU A 339 -9.01 -2.79 26.78
N THR A 340 -9.80 -3.82 27.16
CA THR A 340 -9.52 -5.23 26.77
C THR A 340 -9.66 -5.45 25.26
N LEU A 341 -10.42 -4.62 24.56
CA LEU A 341 -10.55 -4.62 23.09
C LEU A 341 -9.38 -3.95 22.35
N ARG A 342 -8.40 -3.38 23.08
CA ARG A 342 -7.23 -2.70 22.48
C ARG A 342 -6.04 -3.63 22.27
N TYR A 343 -6.13 -4.88 22.68
CA TYR A 343 -5.05 -5.89 22.60
C TYR A 343 -5.39 -7.07 21.67
N GLN A 344 -6.42 -6.95 20.82
CA GLN A 344 -6.72 -7.94 19.77
C GLN A 344 -6.34 -7.41 18.40
#